data_c701884b76d23f4e0dc8a404319e6a62
#
_entry.id   c701884b76d23f4e0dc8a404319e6a62
#
_cell.length_a   1.000
_cell.length_b   1.000
_cell.length_c   1.000
_cell.angle_alpha   90.00
_cell.angle_beta   90.00
_cell.angle_gamma   90.00
#
_symmetry.space_group_name_H-M   'P 1'
#
loop_
_entity.id
_entity.type
_entity.pdbx_description
1 polymer ?
#
loop_
_entity_poly.entity_id
_entity_poly.type
_entity_poly.pdbx_seq_one_letter_code
_entity_poly.pdbx_strand_id
1 'polypeptide(L)'
;MRTLLLLCAFCLVTSLVPAQETDSLRHVVCLHTTKGDIKLALYNETPLHRDNFLRKVRQGYYDGQLFHRVISGFMIQSGDSLSRHAQPGQKLGESIESQEIPAEIRYPLFFHKRGALAAARRGDDVNPEKSSSEAQFYIVYGRRYDDAMLDKAQAWLDEYTQGKVKLTPAGREVYKRIGGTPSLDGQYTVFGETIEGLDVVKEIQWVDTDDNDRPLEDVRILKAEILQ
;
A
#
# COMPACT_ATOMS: atom_id res chain seq x y z
N MET A 1 57.80 -48.58 23.92
CA MET A 1 57.19 -47.22 23.74
C MET A 1 55.99 -47.38 22.88
N ARG A 2 54.78 -47.34 23.46
CA ARG A 2 53.51 -47.43 22.75
C ARG A 2 52.91 -46.05 22.70
N THR A 3 52.82 -45.46 21.49
CA THR A 3 52.22 -44.15 21.25
C THR A 3 50.70 -44.32 21.07
N LEU A 4 49.94 -43.73 21.99
CA LEU A 4 48.52 -43.75 22.02
C LEU A 4 47.99 -42.54 21.15
N LEU A 5 47.40 -42.78 20.00
CA LEU A 5 46.73 -41.77 19.20
C LEU A 5 45.31 -41.54 19.74
N LEU A 6 45.06 -40.38 20.34
CA LEU A 6 43.70 -39.91 20.67
C LEU A 6 43.05 -39.32 19.41
N LEU A 7 42.00 -39.97 18.94
CA LEU A 7 41.14 -39.47 17.87
C LEU A 7 40.04 -38.62 18.51
N CYS A 8 40.14 -37.28 18.42
CA CYS A 8 39.02 -36.37 18.79
C CYS A 8 37.98 -36.39 17.69
N ALA A 9 36.87 -37.04 17.93
CA ALA A 9 35.67 -36.93 17.07
C ALA A 9 34.96 -35.61 17.37
N PHE A 10 35.01 -34.68 16.41
CA PHE A 10 34.32 -33.40 16.48
C PHE A 10 32.89 -33.65 15.96
N CYS A 11 31.92 -33.83 16.86
CA CYS A 11 30.51 -33.88 16.50
C CYS A 11 30.03 -32.47 16.11
N LEU A 12 29.87 -32.23 14.80
CA LEU A 12 29.14 -31.07 14.31
C LEU A 12 27.63 -31.27 14.61
N VAL A 13 27.14 -30.62 15.66
CA VAL A 13 25.72 -30.48 15.90
C VAL A 13 25.21 -29.39 14.99
N THR A 14 24.67 -29.74 13.81
CA THR A 14 23.89 -28.83 12.98
C THR A 14 22.54 -28.63 13.64
N SER A 15 22.40 -27.53 14.37
CA SER A 15 21.09 -27.05 14.81
C SER A 15 20.29 -26.65 13.61
N LEU A 16 19.35 -27.51 13.16
CA LEU A 16 18.25 -27.14 12.31
C LEU A 16 17.39 -26.14 13.06
N VAL A 17 17.55 -24.85 12.75
CA VAL A 17 16.57 -23.83 13.12
C VAL A 17 15.35 -24.13 12.25
N PRO A 18 14.19 -24.51 12.83
CA PRO A 18 12.97 -24.63 12.03
C PRO A 18 12.66 -23.24 11.47
N ALA A 19 12.63 -23.12 10.14
CA ALA A 19 12.02 -21.98 9.49
C ALA A 19 10.58 -21.95 9.99
N GLN A 20 10.25 -20.97 10.81
CA GLN A 20 8.90 -20.72 11.28
C GLN A 20 8.13 -20.18 10.06
N GLU A 21 7.52 -21.08 9.29
CA GLU A 21 6.46 -20.74 8.35
C GLU A 21 5.31 -20.17 9.17
N THR A 22 5.34 -18.88 9.43
CA THR A 22 4.14 -18.15 9.78
C THR A 22 3.36 -17.90 8.49
N ASP A 23 2.79 -18.93 7.93
CA ASP A 23 1.65 -18.80 7.02
C ASP A 23 0.42 -18.42 7.85
N SER A 24 0.49 -17.27 8.49
CA SER A 24 -0.68 -16.67 9.11
C SER A 24 -1.53 -16.17 7.96
N LEU A 25 -2.68 -16.80 7.75
CA LEU A 25 -3.68 -16.40 6.76
C LEU A 25 -3.87 -14.89 6.80
N ARG A 26 -3.64 -14.23 5.66
CA ARG A 26 -3.85 -12.78 5.53
C ARG A 26 -5.34 -12.51 5.54
N HIS A 27 -5.76 -11.48 6.24
CA HIS A 27 -7.13 -11.00 6.13
C HIS A 27 -7.40 -10.47 4.73
N VAL A 28 -8.55 -10.84 4.20
CA VAL A 28 -9.01 -10.42 2.87
C VAL A 28 -10.26 -9.55 3.03
N VAL A 29 -10.23 -8.38 2.43
CA VAL A 29 -11.35 -7.44 2.35
C VAL A 29 -11.80 -7.31 0.90
N CYS A 30 -13.11 -7.35 0.65
CA CYS A 30 -13.71 -7.03 -0.63
C CYS A 30 -14.33 -5.63 -0.59
N LEU A 31 -13.95 -4.78 -1.54
CA LEU A 31 -14.62 -3.53 -1.82
C LEU A 31 -15.56 -3.76 -3.01
N HIS A 32 -16.87 -3.82 -2.76
CA HIS A 32 -17.89 -3.82 -3.82
C HIS A 32 -18.06 -2.41 -4.33
N THR A 33 -17.72 -2.14 -5.58
CA THR A 33 -17.78 -0.80 -6.15
C THR A 33 -18.79 -0.71 -7.27
N THR A 34 -19.12 0.52 -7.69
CA THR A 34 -19.97 0.75 -8.88
C THR A 34 -19.32 0.29 -10.20
N LYS A 35 -18.03 -0.06 -10.17
CA LYS A 35 -17.25 -0.55 -11.31
C LYS A 35 -16.89 -2.05 -11.21
N GLY A 36 -17.23 -2.71 -10.11
CA GLY A 36 -16.92 -4.10 -9.83
C GLY A 36 -16.19 -4.29 -8.50
N ASP A 37 -15.80 -5.51 -8.21
CA ASP A 37 -15.21 -5.92 -6.95
C ASP A 37 -13.67 -5.79 -6.97
N ILE A 38 -13.12 -5.31 -5.85
CA ILE A 38 -11.66 -5.26 -5.61
C ILE A 38 -11.39 -6.01 -4.32
N LYS A 39 -10.61 -7.12 -4.40
CA LYS A 39 -10.19 -7.87 -3.21
C LYS A 39 -8.78 -7.48 -2.80
N LEU A 40 -8.63 -7.16 -1.52
CA LEU A 40 -7.42 -6.67 -0.90
C LEU A 40 -6.95 -7.66 0.17
N ALA A 41 -5.72 -8.16 0.06
CA ALA A 41 -5.06 -8.90 1.13
C ALA A 41 -4.26 -7.95 2.00
N LEU A 42 -4.48 -7.98 3.33
CA LEU A 42 -3.82 -7.10 4.28
C LEU A 42 -2.57 -7.76 4.86
N TYR A 43 -1.51 -6.99 5.07
CA TYR A 43 -0.23 -7.48 5.58
C TYR A 43 -0.23 -7.59 7.11
N ASN A 44 0.25 -8.71 7.63
CA ASN A 44 0.38 -8.96 9.06
C ASN A 44 1.53 -8.15 9.69
N GLU A 45 2.51 -7.74 8.88
CA GLU A 45 3.69 -6.97 9.28
C GLU A 45 3.40 -5.47 9.50
N THR A 46 2.17 -5.03 9.21
CA THR A 46 1.67 -3.68 9.47
C THR A 46 0.39 -3.74 10.31
N PRO A 47 0.45 -4.28 11.55
CA PRO A 47 -0.72 -4.61 12.34
C PRO A 47 -1.59 -3.39 12.70
N LEU A 48 -1.00 -2.21 12.95
CA LEU A 48 -1.78 -1.03 13.30
C LEU A 48 -2.70 -0.60 12.14
N HIS A 49 -2.18 -0.59 10.92
CA HIS A 49 -2.95 -0.25 9.72
C HIS A 49 -3.95 -1.34 9.37
N ARG A 50 -3.52 -2.61 9.40
CA ARG A 50 -4.39 -3.77 9.17
C ARG A 50 -5.59 -3.75 10.11
N ASP A 51 -5.35 -3.69 11.41
CA ASP A 51 -6.41 -3.82 12.43
C ASP A 51 -7.35 -2.62 12.41
N ASN A 52 -6.82 -1.41 12.16
CA ASN A 52 -7.62 -0.22 11.97
C ASN A 52 -8.52 -0.32 10.71
N PHE A 53 -7.97 -0.77 9.58
CA PHE A 53 -8.73 -0.94 8.35
C PHE A 53 -9.86 -1.97 8.53
N LEU A 54 -9.56 -3.11 9.15
CA LEU A 54 -10.56 -4.14 9.49
C LEU A 54 -11.64 -3.61 10.43
N ARG A 55 -11.26 -2.81 11.43
CA ARG A 55 -12.22 -2.17 12.35
C ARG A 55 -13.17 -1.25 11.58
N LYS A 56 -12.65 -0.40 10.70
CA LYS A 56 -13.46 0.52 9.88
C LYS A 56 -14.38 -0.25 8.91
N VAL A 57 -13.91 -1.34 8.31
CA VAL A 57 -14.75 -2.22 7.46
C VAL A 57 -15.90 -2.81 8.28
N ARG A 58 -15.64 -3.36 9.47
CA ARG A 58 -16.69 -3.90 10.37
C ARG A 58 -17.72 -2.85 10.77
N GLN A 59 -17.32 -1.58 10.86
CA GLN A 59 -18.21 -0.46 11.18
C GLN A 59 -18.99 0.08 9.99
N GLY A 60 -18.83 -0.49 8.79
CA GLY A 60 -19.40 0.04 7.55
C GLY A 60 -18.89 1.44 7.20
N TYR A 61 -17.68 1.80 7.70
CA TYR A 61 -17.17 3.16 7.54
C TYR A 61 -16.98 3.54 6.07
N TYR A 62 -16.56 2.60 5.24
CA TYR A 62 -16.31 2.85 3.82
C TYR A 62 -17.57 2.76 2.94
N ASP A 63 -18.68 2.25 3.47
CA ASP A 63 -19.90 2.06 2.70
C ASP A 63 -20.47 3.40 2.24
N GLY A 64 -20.74 3.49 0.96
CA GLY A 64 -21.26 4.69 0.30
C GLY A 64 -20.21 5.77 0.00
N GLN A 65 -18.94 5.61 0.38
CA GLN A 65 -17.90 6.61 0.08
C GLN A 65 -17.42 6.53 -1.37
N LEU A 66 -16.86 7.64 -1.85
CA LEU A 66 -16.33 7.76 -3.21
C LEU A 66 -14.84 7.43 -3.26
N PHE A 67 -14.38 6.99 -4.42
CA PHE A 67 -13.01 7.26 -4.82
C PHE A 67 -12.94 8.75 -5.20
N HIS A 68 -12.66 9.57 -4.19
CA HIS A 68 -12.76 11.03 -4.28
C HIS A 68 -11.60 11.70 -4.99
N ARG A 69 -10.50 10.96 -5.20
CA ARG A 69 -9.33 11.42 -5.94
C ARG A 69 -8.77 10.28 -6.79
N VAL A 70 -8.67 10.54 -8.08
CA VAL A 70 -8.20 9.57 -9.08
C VAL A 70 -7.22 10.26 -10.00
N ILE A 71 -6.01 9.74 -10.09
CA ILE A 71 -4.98 10.24 -11.00
C ILE A 71 -4.53 9.13 -11.93
N SER A 72 -4.76 9.31 -13.21
CA SER A 72 -4.38 8.34 -14.24
C SER A 72 -2.86 8.09 -14.25
N GLY A 73 -2.47 6.80 -14.32
CA GLY A 73 -1.08 6.39 -14.25
C GLY A 73 -0.44 6.56 -12.86
N PHE A 74 -1.27 6.78 -11.80
CA PHE A 74 -0.78 6.95 -10.44
C PHE A 74 -1.57 6.09 -9.44
N MET A 75 -2.76 6.54 -8.99
CA MET A 75 -3.52 5.84 -7.94
C MET A 75 -5.00 6.21 -7.95
N ILE A 76 -5.79 5.42 -7.23
CA ILE A 76 -7.17 5.74 -6.85
C ILE A 76 -7.25 5.83 -5.33
N GLN A 77 -7.86 6.89 -4.79
CA GLN A 77 -7.89 7.21 -3.35
C GLN A 77 -9.32 7.33 -2.84
N SER A 78 -9.57 6.76 -1.66
CA SER A 78 -10.85 6.79 -0.95
C SER A 78 -10.63 7.02 0.55
N GLY A 79 -11.72 7.01 1.34
CA GLY A 79 -11.64 7.07 2.81
C GLY A 79 -12.07 8.42 3.41
N ASP A 80 -12.45 9.40 2.60
CA ASP A 80 -13.05 10.64 3.09
C ASP A 80 -14.54 10.44 3.41
N SER A 81 -14.92 10.50 4.69
CA SER A 81 -16.30 10.31 5.13
C SER A 81 -17.28 11.34 4.58
N LEU A 82 -16.81 12.55 4.27
CA LEU A 82 -17.62 13.60 3.67
C LEU A 82 -18.05 13.25 2.24
N SER A 83 -17.33 12.35 1.58
CA SER A 83 -17.64 11.91 0.22
C SER A 83 -18.96 11.14 0.10
N ARG A 84 -19.47 10.57 1.21
CA ARG A 84 -20.70 9.75 1.21
C ARG A 84 -21.93 10.53 0.69
N HIS A 85 -22.01 11.80 1.00
CA HIS A 85 -23.13 12.66 0.65
C HIS A 85 -22.67 13.90 -0.14
N ALA A 86 -21.51 13.80 -0.79
CA ALA A 86 -20.92 14.92 -1.50
C ALA A 86 -21.80 15.36 -2.70
N GLN A 87 -21.91 16.67 -2.85
CA GLN A 87 -22.55 17.27 -4.02
C GLN A 87 -21.59 17.28 -5.22
N PRO A 88 -22.07 17.29 -6.46
CA PRO A 88 -21.22 17.47 -7.62
C PRO A 88 -20.33 18.71 -7.49
N GLY A 89 -19.03 18.57 -7.83
CA GLY A 89 -18.04 19.66 -7.71
C GLY A 89 -17.59 20.00 -6.30
N GLN A 90 -18.10 19.35 -5.27
CA GLN A 90 -17.62 19.56 -3.89
C GLN A 90 -16.17 19.06 -3.76
N LYS A 91 -15.28 19.91 -3.23
CA LYS A 91 -13.91 19.53 -2.90
C LYS A 91 -13.89 18.52 -1.76
N LEU A 92 -13.10 17.45 -1.91
CA LEU A 92 -13.01 16.33 -0.99
C LEU A 92 -11.54 16.04 -0.67
N GLY A 93 -11.32 15.11 0.27
CA GLY A 93 -9.97 14.67 0.66
C GLY A 93 -9.33 15.50 1.78
N GLU A 94 -10.01 16.55 2.26
CA GLU A 94 -9.53 17.45 3.32
C GLU A 94 -10.17 17.17 4.69
N SER A 95 -10.95 16.09 4.84
CA SER A 95 -11.50 15.72 6.15
C SER A 95 -10.38 15.52 7.17
N ILE A 96 -10.47 16.27 8.28
CA ILE A 96 -9.57 16.09 9.42
C ILE A 96 -10.15 14.95 10.26
N GLU A 97 -9.39 13.87 10.32
CA GLU A 97 -9.73 12.73 11.17
C GLU A 97 -9.27 12.96 12.59
N SER A 98 -9.93 12.29 13.54
CA SER A 98 -9.67 12.50 14.97
C SER A 98 -8.32 11.94 15.44
N GLN A 99 -7.77 10.99 14.69
CA GLN A 99 -6.52 10.29 15.03
C GLN A 99 -5.67 10.02 13.80
N GLU A 100 -4.37 9.96 14.02
CA GLU A 100 -3.40 9.48 13.03
C GLU A 100 -2.82 8.14 13.50
N ILE A 101 -2.44 7.29 12.54
CA ILE A 101 -1.79 6.01 12.83
C ILE A 101 -0.28 6.19 12.69
N PRO A 102 0.52 5.81 13.71
CA PRO A 102 1.98 5.81 13.59
C PRO A 102 2.44 5.05 12.35
N ALA A 103 3.43 5.57 11.64
CA ALA A 103 3.93 4.96 10.42
C ALA A 103 4.45 3.54 10.63
N GLU A 104 4.05 2.61 9.76
CA GLU A 104 4.57 1.23 9.69
C GLU A 104 5.26 0.99 8.33
N ILE A 105 6.20 1.86 7.97
CA ILE A 105 6.91 1.78 6.70
C ILE A 105 7.89 0.62 6.73
N ARG A 106 7.63 -0.43 5.95
CA ARG A 106 8.42 -1.68 5.87
C ARG A 106 9.20 -1.80 4.56
N TYR A 107 9.70 -0.69 4.05
CA TYR A 107 10.57 -0.72 2.88
C TYR A 107 11.92 -1.40 3.20
N PRO A 108 12.50 -2.25 2.34
CA PRO A 108 12.05 -2.62 0.99
C PRO A 108 11.12 -3.84 0.92
N LEU A 109 10.66 -4.38 2.06
CA LEU A 109 9.76 -5.54 2.08
C LEU A 109 8.45 -5.24 1.34
N PHE A 110 7.85 -4.09 1.64
CA PHE A 110 6.65 -3.57 0.96
C PHE A 110 6.96 -2.25 0.28
N PHE A 111 6.51 -2.11 -0.96
CA PHE A 111 6.78 -0.97 -1.80
C PHE A 111 5.61 -0.72 -2.78
N HIS A 112 5.61 0.43 -3.44
CA HIS A 112 4.47 0.92 -4.24
C HIS A 112 4.41 0.28 -5.63
N LYS A 113 4.50 -1.06 -5.72
CA LYS A 113 4.19 -1.81 -6.94
C LYS A 113 2.73 -1.61 -7.32
N ARG A 114 2.38 -1.86 -8.59
CA ARG A 114 0.97 -1.87 -9.03
C ARG A 114 0.15 -2.83 -8.18
N GLY A 115 -1.02 -2.36 -7.73
CA GLY A 115 -1.91 -3.10 -6.83
C GLY A 115 -1.59 -2.92 -5.35
N ALA A 116 -0.51 -2.23 -4.96
CA ALA A 116 -0.23 -1.95 -3.54
C ALA A 116 -1.36 -1.10 -2.92
N LEU A 117 -1.78 -1.49 -1.71
CA LEU A 117 -2.70 -0.74 -0.85
C LEU A 117 -1.87 0.02 0.18
N ALA A 118 -2.01 1.35 0.21
CA ALA A 118 -1.25 2.20 1.10
C ALA A 118 -2.12 3.26 1.78
N ALA A 119 -1.68 3.73 2.95
CA ALA A 119 -2.36 4.77 3.69
C ALA A 119 -1.96 6.17 3.20
N ALA A 120 -2.94 7.05 3.00
CA ALA A 120 -2.69 8.46 2.75
C ALA A 120 -2.13 9.14 4.02
N ARG A 121 -1.47 10.29 3.87
CA ARG A 121 -0.98 11.11 4.96
C ARG A 121 -0.81 12.57 4.55
N ARG A 122 -0.70 13.45 5.51
CA ARG A 122 -0.34 14.84 5.28
C ARG A 122 1.15 14.98 4.89
N GLY A 123 1.50 16.10 4.28
CA GLY A 123 2.88 16.41 3.86
C GLY A 123 3.87 16.50 5.02
N ASP A 124 5.16 16.33 4.72
CA ASP A 124 6.25 16.29 5.72
C ASP A 124 6.42 17.61 6.48
N ASP A 125 5.97 18.72 5.92
CA ASP A 125 5.99 20.06 6.53
C ASP A 125 5.10 20.16 7.79
N VAL A 126 4.01 19.39 7.83
CA VAL A 126 3.07 19.36 8.96
C VAL A 126 3.02 17.98 9.64
N ASN A 127 3.71 16.98 9.09
CA ASN A 127 3.72 15.61 9.58
C ASN A 127 5.09 14.93 9.35
N PRO A 128 6.14 15.41 10.04
CA PRO A 128 7.49 14.87 9.87
C PRO A 128 7.63 13.41 10.31
N GLU A 129 6.76 12.94 11.21
CA GLU A 129 6.70 11.54 11.68
C GLU A 129 6.08 10.58 10.65
N LYS A 130 5.55 11.12 9.54
CA LYS A 130 4.88 10.35 8.47
C LYS A 130 3.72 9.49 8.97
N SER A 131 3.06 9.91 10.04
CA SER A 131 1.84 9.27 10.54
C SER A 131 0.77 9.24 9.44
N SER A 132 0.03 8.16 9.38
CA SER A 132 -0.99 7.95 8.35
C SER A 132 -2.36 8.46 8.79
N SER A 133 -3.17 8.87 7.83
CA SER A 133 -4.62 9.00 8.02
C SER A 133 -5.20 7.70 8.56
N GLU A 134 -6.10 7.80 9.53
CA GLU A 134 -6.79 6.60 10.04
C GLU A 134 -7.85 6.05 9.06
N ALA A 135 -8.22 6.81 8.02
CA ALA A 135 -9.30 6.43 7.11
C ALA A 135 -8.93 6.47 5.64
N GLN A 136 -8.16 7.46 5.20
CA GLN A 136 -7.87 7.61 3.78
C GLN A 136 -6.77 6.63 3.34
N PHE A 137 -7.07 5.91 2.26
CA PHE A 137 -6.18 4.95 1.64
C PHE A 137 -6.16 5.12 0.13
N TYR A 138 -5.15 4.59 -0.51
CA TYR A 138 -5.07 4.55 -1.97
C TYR A 138 -4.59 3.19 -2.48
N ILE A 139 -5.03 2.85 -3.70
CA ILE A 139 -4.57 1.68 -4.44
C ILE A 139 -3.72 2.17 -5.60
N VAL A 140 -2.49 1.71 -5.67
CA VAL A 140 -1.53 2.09 -6.70
C VAL A 140 -1.88 1.42 -8.01
N TYR A 141 -2.01 2.22 -9.08
CA TYR A 141 -1.98 1.68 -10.44
C TYR A 141 -0.60 1.92 -11.07
N GLY A 142 -0.13 3.15 -11.05
CA GLY A 142 1.17 3.54 -11.54
C GLY A 142 1.37 3.29 -13.03
N ARG A 143 2.61 3.40 -13.49
CA ARG A 143 3.04 3.10 -14.86
C ARG A 143 4.19 2.10 -14.87
N ARG A 144 4.49 1.52 -16.02
CA ARG A 144 5.72 0.73 -16.19
C ARG A 144 6.92 1.67 -16.39
N TYR A 145 8.07 1.22 -15.96
CA TYR A 145 9.31 1.97 -16.00
C TYR A 145 10.34 1.24 -16.88
N ASP A 146 11.20 1.98 -17.52
CA ASP A 146 12.49 1.52 -18.01
C ASP A 146 13.63 1.92 -17.04
N ASP A 147 14.85 1.53 -17.34
CA ASP A 147 15.98 1.82 -16.46
C ASP A 147 16.24 3.32 -16.33
N ALA A 148 16.13 4.10 -17.41
CA ALA A 148 16.33 5.55 -17.39
C ALA A 148 15.27 6.27 -16.54
N MET A 149 14.02 5.81 -16.58
CA MET A 149 12.95 6.32 -15.72
C MET A 149 13.18 5.95 -14.25
N LEU A 150 13.69 4.75 -13.97
CA LEU A 150 14.01 4.32 -12.60
C LEU A 150 15.23 5.07 -12.05
N ASP A 151 16.20 5.42 -12.88
CA ASP A 151 17.33 6.26 -12.46
C ASP A 151 16.86 7.67 -12.09
N LYS A 152 15.92 8.25 -12.83
CA LYS A 152 15.28 9.53 -12.47
C LYS A 152 14.47 9.42 -11.17
N ALA A 153 13.72 8.32 -10.99
CA ALA A 153 12.99 8.08 -9.75
C ALA A 153 13.94 7.92 -8.55
N GLN A 154 15.09 7.25 -8.75
CA GLN A 154 16.11 7.14 -7.71
C GLN A 154 16.74 8.50 -7.38
N ALA A 155 17.07 9.31 -8.37
CA ALA A 155 17.62 10.66 -8.14
C ALA A 155 16.64 11.52 -7.33
N TRP A 156 15.35 11.47 -7.64
CA TRP A 156 14.31 12.14 -6.86
C TRP A 156 14.23 11.61 -5.41
N LEU A 157 14.26 10.27 -5.22
CA LEU A 157 14.28 9.66 -3.89
C LEU A 157 15.53 10.07 -3.10
N ASP A 158 16.69 10.17 -3.75
CA ASP A 158 17.94 10.58 -3.10
C ASP A 158 17.86 12.02 -2.59
N GLU A 159 17.30 12.91 -3.38
CA GLU A 159 17.07 14.30 -2.98
C GLU A 159 16.05 14.39 -1.84
N TYR A 160 14.87 13.77 -2.01
CA TYR A 160 13.76 13.86 -1.06
C TYR A 160 14.05 13.16 0.27
N THR A 161 14.76 12.00 0.24
CA THR A 161 15.05 11.19 1.43
C THR A 161 16.47 11.33 1.95
N GLN A 162 17.25 12.26 1.39
CA GLN A 162 18.69 12.40 1.71
C GLN A 162 19.45 11.09 1.50
N GLY A 163 19.11 10.34 0.45
CA GLY A 163 19.76 9.09 0.08
C GLY A 163 19.40 7.87 0.95
N LYS A 164 18.45 8.01 1.87
CA LYS A 164 18.05 6.92 2.81
C LYS A 164 17.28 5.79 2.12
N VAL A 165 16.58 6.08 1.02
CA VAL A 165 15.77 5.11 0.29
C VAL A 165 16.43 4.80 -1.06
N LYS A 166 16.74 3.52 -1.28
CA LYS A 166 17.36 3.05 -2.52
C LYS A 166 16.49 1.98 -3.17
N LEU A 167 16.15 2.17 -4.45
CA LEU A 167 15.44 1.15 -5.22
C LEU A 167 16.30 -0.12 -5.33
N THR A 168 15.80 -1.22 -4.78
CA THR A 168 16.52 -2.50 -4.86
C THR A 168 16.53 -3.04 -6.28
N PRO A 169 17.53 -3.83 -6.70
CA PRO A 169 17.53 -4.48 -8.02
C PRO A 169 16.22 -5.28 -8.26
N ALA A 170 15.76 -6.03 -7.28
CA ALA A 170 14.51 -6.79 -7.36
C ALA A 170 13.28 -5.87 -7.53
N GLY A 171 13.21 -4.76 -6.79
CA GLY A 171 12.15 -3.75 -6.92
C GLY A 171 12.15 -3.12 -8.32
N ARG A 172 13.31 -2.77 -8.87
CA ARG A 172 13.44 -2.24 -10.24
C ARG A 172 12.85 -3.20 -11.27
N GLU A 173 13.16 -4.51 -11.18
CA GLU A 173 12.57 -5.51 -12.09
C GLU A 173 11.04 -5.61 -11.96
N VAL A 174 10.50 -5.49 -10.74
CA VAL A 174 9.05 -5.43 -10.54
C VAL A 174 8.45 -4.21 -11.22
N TYR A 175 9.03 -3.01 -11.06
CA TYR A 175 8.55 -1.78 -11.70
C TYR A 175 8.62 -1.83 -13.23
N LYS A 176 9.63 -2.47 -13.79
CA LYS A 176 9.72 -2.71 -15.23
C LYS A 176 8.62 -3.65 -15.73
N ARG A 177 8.34 -4.72 -14.98
CA ARG A 177 7.42 -5.77 -15.39
C ARG A 177 5.95 -5.39 -15.20
N ILE A 178 5.57 -4.95 -14.01
CA ILE A 178 4.15 -4.68 -13.66
C ILE A 178 3.85 -3.19 -13.46
N GLY A 179 4.85 -2.38 -13.16
CA GLY A 179 4.66 -0.96 -12.88
C GLY A 179 4.42 -0.64 -11.40
N GLY A 180 4.08 0.61 -11.14
CA GLY A 180 3.85 1.14 -9.81
C GLY A 180 4.26 2.61 -9.71
N THR A 181 4.64 3.04 -8.50
CA THR A 181 5.01 4.44 -8.20
C THR A 181 6.23 4.48 -7.27
N PRO A 182 7.45 4.24 -7.79
CA PRO A 182 8.66 4.13 -6.97
C PRO A 182 8.99 5.40 -6.17
N SER A 183 8.53 6.58 -6.61
CA SER A 183 8.75 7.84 -5.89
C SER A 183 8.10 7.90 -4.49
N LEU A 184 7.18 7.01 -4.17
CA LEU A 184 6.55 6.94 -2.85
C LEU A 184 7.23 5.94 -1.90
N ASP A 185 8.20 5.16 -2.39
CA ASP A 185 8.85 4.12 -1.61
C ASP A 185 9.56 4.69 -0.37
N GLY A 186 9.38 4.01 0.75
CA GLY A 186 9.92 4.42 2.04
C GLY A 186 9.30 5.70 2.62
N GLN A 187 8.20 6.21 2.04
CA GLN A 187 7.57 7.47 2.47
C GLN A 187 6.13 7.29 2.99
N TYR A 188 5.49 6.19 2.66
CA TYR A 188 4.12 5.87 3.06
C TYR A 188 4.04 4.42 3.53
N THR A 189 3.10 4.14 4.42
CA THR A 189 2.84 2.76 4.86
C THR A 189 2.05 2.02 3.80
N VAL A 190 2.68 1.00 3.21
CA VAL A 190 2.01 0.01 2.36
C VAL A 190 1.57 -1.14 3.28
N PHE A 191 0.27 -1.38 3.39
CA PHE A 191 -0.30 -2.32 4.37
C PHE A 191 -1.11 -3.46 3.75
N GLY A 192 -1.10 -3.57 2.42
CA GLY A 192 -1.78 -4.63 1.70
C GLY A 192 -1.53 -4.58 0.20
N GLU A 193 -2.23 -5.45 -0.50
CA GLU A 193 -2.17 -5.53 -1.96
C GLU A 193 -3.50 -6.01 -2.56
N THR A 194 -3.77 -5.60 -3.80
CA THR A 194 -4.88 -6.10 -4.61
C THR A 194 -4.55 -7.51 -5.09
N ILE A 195 -5.39 -8.48 -4.74
CA ILE A 195 -5.25 -9.88 -5.17
C ILE A 195 -6.23 -10.25 -6.28
N GLU A 196 -7.38 -9.58 -6.36
CA GLU A 196 -8.36 -9.68 -7.46
C GLU A 196 -8.95 -8.30 -7.77
N GLY A 197 -9.40 -8.06 -9.01
CA GLY A 197 -10.04 -6.80 -9.42
C GLY A 197 -9.04 -5.69 -9.80
N LEU A 198 -7.81 -6.03 -10.20
CA LEU A 198 -6.86 -5.03 -10.70
C LEU A 198 -7.32 -4.41 -12.04
N ASP A 199 -8.13 -5.11 -12.80
CA ASP A 199 -8.83 -4.59 -13.99
C ASP A 199 -9.88 -3.54 -13.62
N VAL A 200 -10.59 -3.73 -12.49
CA VAL A 200 -11.50 -2.71 -11.93
C VAL A 200 -10.72 -1.47 -11.49
N VAL A 201 -9.58 -1.64 -10.81
CA VAL A 201 -8.67 -0.52 -10.48
C VAL A 201 -8.21 0.20 -11.75
N LYS A 202 -7.92 -0.54 -12.82
CA LYS A 202 -7.56 0.03 -14.12
C LYS A 202 -8.71 0.84 -14.72
N GLU A 203 -9.92 0.36 -14.66
CA GLU A 203 -11.10 1.08 -15.16
C GLU A 203 -11.30 2.38 -14.37
N ILE A 204 -11.26 2.32 -13.05
CA ILE A 204 -11.45 3.48 -12.17
C ILE A 204 -10.38 4.55 -12.43
N GLN A 205 -9.09 4.17 -12.55
CA GLN A 205 -8.02 5.15 -12.74
C GLN A 205 -8.04 5.85 -14.11
N TRP A 206 -8.94 5.44 -15.02
CA TRP A 206 -9.11 6.03 -16.34
C TRP A 206 -10.39 6.85 -16.52
N VAL A 207 -11.18 7.02 -15.47
CA VAL A 207 -12.35 7.90 -15.53
C VAL A 207 -11.91 9.35 -15.71
N ASP A 208 -12.73 10.16 -16.35
CA ASP A 208 -12.53 11.59 -16.45
C ASP A 208 -12.68 12.26 -15.08
N THR A 209 -11.80 13.21 -14.77
CA THR A 209 -11.75 13.93 -13.50
C THR A 209 -11.84 15.44 -13.69
N ASP A 210 -12.24 16.14 -12.63
CA ASP A 210 -12.17 17.59 -12.54
C ASP A 210 -10.75 18.10 -12.18
N ASP A 211 -10.60 19.42 -12.04
CA ASP A 211 -9.33 20.07 -11.70
C ASP A 211 -8.81 19.71 -10.29
N ASN A 212 -9.60 19.02 -9.46
CA ASN A 212 -9.23 18.51 -8.15
C ASN A 212 -8.96 16.99 -8.15
N ASP A 213 -8.77 16.38 -9.32
CA ASP A 213 -8.62 14.94 -9.50
C ASP A 213 -9.88 14.13 -9.07
N ARG A 214 -11.05 14.76 -8.86
CA ARG A 214 -12.29 14.07 -8.52
C ARG A 214 -12.95 13.53 -9.78
N PRO A 215 -13.38 12.24 -9.81
CA PRO A 215 -14.17 11.72 -10.93
C PRO A 215 -15.40 12.58 -11.25
N LEU A 216 -15.61 12.90 -12.52
CA LEU A 216 -16.82 13.64 -12.98
C LEU A 216 -18.08 12.82 -12.76
N GLU A 217 -17.99 11.49 -12.94
CA GLU A 217 -19.02 10.53 -12.55
C GLU A 217 -18.57 9.81 -11.29
N ASP A 218 -19.37 9.88 -10.23
CA ASP A 218 -19.04 9.29 -8.94
C ASP A 218 -18.75 7.80 -9.05
N VAL A 219 -17.54 7.38 -8.66
CA VAL A 219 -17.19 5.98 -8.45
C VAL A 219 -17.27 5.69 -6.94
N ARG A 220 -18.16 4.77 -6.56
CA ARG A 220 -18.56 4.58 -5.17
C ARG A 220 -18.23 3.18 -4.67
N ILE A 221 -17.73 3.09 -3.44
CA ILE A 221 -17.70 1.86 -2.66
C ILE A 221 -19.14 1.64 -2.15
N LEU A 222 -19.83 0.64 -2.70
CA LEU A 222 -21.18 0.29 -2.29
C LEU A 222 -21.18 -0.37 -0.91
N LYS A 223 -20.21 -1.25 -0.68
CA LYS A 223 -20.00 -1.98 0.56
C LYS A 223 -18.53 -2.43 0.67
N ALA A 224 -18.01 -2.45 1.89
CA ALA A 224 -16.76 -3.13 2.21
C ALA A 224 -17.05 -4.28 3.18
N GLU A 225 -16.50 -5.49 2.90
CA GLU A 225 -16.69 -6.63 3.80
C GLU A 225 -15.43 -7.47 3.95
N ILE A 226 -15.28 -8.09 5.12
CA ILE A 226 -14.18 -9.02 5.41
C ILE A 226 -14.61 -10.41 4.92
N LEU A 227 -13.81 -11.00 4.02
CA LEU A 227 -14.05 -12.34 3.50
C LEU A 227 -13.34 -13.41 4.33
N GLN A 228 -12.19 -13.05 4.96
CA GLN A 228 -11.36 -13.97 5.74
C GLN A 228 -10.63 -13.22 6.84
#